data_16d6d7ce7a1065bd1b5460ab2c0ea3f7
#
_entry.id   16d6d7ce7a1065bd1b5460ab2c0ea3f7
#
_cell.length_a   1.000
_cell.length_b   1.000
_cell.length_c   1.000
_cell.angle_alpha   90.00
_cell.angle_beta   90.00
_cell.angle_gamma   90.00
#
_symmetry.space_group_name_H-M   'P 1'
#
loop_
_entity.id
_entity.type
_entity.pdbx_description
1 polymer ?
#
loop_
_entity_poly.entity_id
_entity_poly.type
_entity_poly.pdbx_seq_one_letter_code
_entity_poly.pdbx_strand_id
1 'polypeptide(L)'
;IGYANGVSYPSNVINIAVNPILNARTEYSTNFSDLVGDEFYLDRFRIGIQGGFDGRQLHTEHPYESGVSAGYTDGYSVHAMLNIPIIVTDFTPSIRFNEIVIVEPGEPGSSFGDFNYWDYVIVEASKDGQNWKALIDGYDSDADPAWRSAYNSNVFGSPDLLRDRQINFKPHFNEGDTVKVRFRMFSDDLT
;
A
#
# COMPACT_ATOMS: atom_id res chain seq x y z
N ILE A 1 -15.02 28.88 -17.04
CA ILE A 1 -16.37 29.02 -17.62
C ILE A 1 -16.20 29.33 -19.10
N GLY A 2 -16.72 28.45 -19.95
CA GLY A 2 -16.74 28.67 -21.38
C GLY A 2 -18.09 29.27 -21.82
N TYR A 3 -18.07 30.06 -22.88
CA TYR A 3 -19.28 30.61 -23.46
C TYR A 3 -19.36 30.20 -24.92
N ALA A 4 -20.52 29.73 -25.35
CA ALA A 4 -20.85 29.53 -26.72
C ALA A 4 -22.27 30.05 -26.94
N ASN A 5 -22.48 30.92 -27.96
CA ASN A 5 -23.78 31.53 -28.30
C ASN A 5 -24.49 32.22 -27.10
N GLY A 6 -23.73 32.85 -26.19
CA GLY A 6 -24.26 33.55 -25.02
C GLY A 6 -24.73 32.66 -23.86
N VAL A 7 -24.56 31.35 -23.97
CA VAL A 7 -24.85 30.39 -22.90
C VAL A 7 -23.60 30.08 -22.15
N SER A 8 -23.62 30.18 -20.81
CA SER A 8 -22.50 29.77 -19.95
C SER A 8 -22.56 28.27 -19.74
N TYR A 9 -21.48 27.57 -20.02
CA TYR A 9 -21.33 26.18 -19.67
C TYR A 9 -20.44 26.08 -18.42
N PRO A 10 -20.83 25.30 -17.39
CA PRO A 10 -19.96 25.07 -16.27
C PRO A 10 -18.72 24.31 -16.74
N SER A 11 -17.54 24.88 -16.47
CA SER A 11 -16.30 24.11 -16.63
C SER A 11 -16.25 23.04 -15.54
N ASN A 12 -15.78 21.85 -15.86
CA ASN A 12 -15.49 20.86 -14.85
C ASN A 12 -14.47 21.44 -13.86
N VAL A 13 -14.83 21.46 -12.59
CA VAL A 13 -13.89 21.82 -11.53
C VAL A 13 -13.00 20.60 -11.34
N ILE A 14 -11.74 20.72 -11.72
CA ILE A 14 -10.73 19.72 -11.38
C ILE A 14 -10.23 20.07 -9.98
N ASN A 15 -10.56 19.28 -8.99
CA ASN A 15 -9.96 19.35 -7.67
C ASN A 15 -8.59 18.66 -7.74
N ILE A 16 -7.53 19.46 -7.67
CA ILE A 16 -6.17 18.92 -7.56
C ILE A 16 -5.83 18.87 -6.09
N ALA A 17 -5.73 17.67 -5.54
CA ALA A 17 -5.12 17.47 -4.23
C ALA A 17 -3.58 17.60 -4.40
N VAL A 18 -3.00 18.58 -3.74
CA VAL A 18 -1.54 18.73 -3.70
C VAL A 18 -1.07 18.17 -2.36
N ASN A 19 -0.45 17.00 -2.40
CA ASN A 19 0.21 16.46 -1.22
C ASN A 19 1.44 17.32 -0.88
N PRO A 20 1.68 17.64 0.39
CA PRO A 20 2.87 18.37 0.78
C PRO A 20 4.12 17.57 0.41
N ILE A 21 5.09 18.23 -0.23
CA ILE A 21 6.42 17.63 -0.43
C ILE A 21 7.21 17.88 0.85
N LEU A 22 7.39 16.85 1.65
CA LEU A 22 8.21 16.91 2.85
C LEU A 22 9.69 16.76 2.49
N ASN A 23 10.58 17.29 3.35
CA ASN A 23 12.02 17.16 3.14
C ASN A 23 12.46 15.70 3.15
N ALA A 24 13.30 15.31 2.19
CA ALA A 24 13.87 13.98 2.12
C ALA A 24 14.74 13.67 3.35
N ARG A 25 14.71 12.44 3.81
CA ARG A 25 15.45 11.94 4.98
C ARG A 25 16.22 10.67 4.63
N THR A 26 17.32 10.44 5.33
CA THR A 26 18.09 9.18 5.23
C THR A 26 17.50 8.05 6.07
N GLU A 27 16.63 8.39 7.00
CA GLU A 27 15.91 7.46 7.87
C GLU A 27 14.53 8.01 8.23
N TYR A 28 13.59 7.12 8.47
CA TYR A 28 12.27 7.42 8.99
C TYR A 28 11.77 6.22 9.79
N SER A 29 11.15 6.48 10.93
CA SER A 29 10.49 5.45 11.73
C SER A 29 9.19 5.99 12.32
N THR A 30 8.20 5.13 12.46
CA THR A 30 6.94 5.43 13.13
C THR A 30 6.33 4.18 13.75
N ASN A 31 5.65 4.35 14.87
CA ASN A 31 4.72 3.39 15.44
C ASN A 31 3.26 3.81 15.21
N PHE A 32 3.04 4.82 14.35
CA PHE A 32 1.76 5.44 14.03
C PHE A 32 1.05 6.16 15.20
N SER A 33 1.58 6.14 16.42
CA SER A 33 0.94 6.77 17.58
C SER A 33 1.12 8.29 17.59
N ASP A 34 2.29 8.76 17.17
CA ASP A 34 2.72 10.15 17.25
C ASP A 34 2.84 10.82 15.88
N LEU A 35 2.01 10.40 14.90
CA LEU A 35 2.01 11.02 13.58
C LEU A 35 1.63 12.50 13.67
N VAL A 36 2.50 13.33 13.13
CA VAL A 36 2.29 14.76 13.05
C VAL A 36 2.08 15.15 11.60
N GLY A 37 0.85 15.59 11.28
CA GLY A 37 0.53 16.12 9.96
C GLY A 37 0.41 15.06 8.86
N ASP A 38 0.77 15.45 7.63
CA ASP A 38 0.51 14.69 6.41
C ASP A 38 1.70 13.77 6.04
N GLU A 39 2.24 13.02 7.00
CA GLU A 39 3.35 12.10 6.74
C GLU A 39 2.98 10.97 5.80
N PHE A 40 1.70 10.57 5.76
CA PHE A 40 1.16 9.57 4.84
C PHE A 40 0.03 10.13 3.99
N TYR A 41 0.04 9.78 2.71
CA TYR A 41 -1.13 9.83 1.85
C TYR A 41 -1.82 8.47 1.90
N LEU A 42 -3.10 8.47 2.20
CA LEU A 42 -3.90 7.25 2.40
C LEU A 42 -5.02 7.21 1.36
N ASP A 43 -4.94 6.28 0.43
CA ASP A 43 -6.02 5.91 -0.46
C ASP A 43 -6.67 4.62 0.06
N ARG A 44 -7.79 4.78 0.78
CA ARG A 44 -8.54 3.71 1.47
C ARG A 44 -7.76 2.88 2.50
N PHE A 45 -6.50 3.20 2.72
CA PHE A 45 -5.83 2.80 3.95
C PHE A 45 -6.22 3.74 5.08
N ARG A 46 -6.11 3.27 6.31
CA ARG A 46 -6.39 4.03 7.54
C ARG A 46 -5.29 3.83 8.56
N ILE A 47 -5.13 4.79 9.44
CA ILE A 47 -4.28 4.67 10.62
C ILE A 47 -5.18 4.76 11.85
N GLY A 48 -5.33 3.64 12.54
CA GLY A 48 -6.27 3.52 13.66
C GLY A 48 -5.92 2.41 14.63
N ILE A 49 -6.61 2.39 15.76
CA ILE A 49 -6.50 1.32 16.75
C ILE A 49 -7.34 0.15 16.25
N GLN A 50 -6.73 -1.03 16.22
CA GLN A 50 -7.39 -2.29 15.89
C GLN A 50 -7.58 -3.13 17.15
N GLY A 51 -8.67 -3.89 17.22
CA GLY A 51 -8.97 -4.71 18.38
C GLY A 51 -7.88 -5.74 18.67
N GLY A 52 -7.41 -5.75 19.91
CA GLY A 52 -6.35 -6.68 20.35
C GLY A 52 -4.92 -6.20 20.12
N PHE A 53 -4.70 -5.08 19.42
CA PHE A 53 -3.38 -4.52 19.20
C PHE A 53 -3.08 -3.35 20.13
N ASP A 54 -1.81 -3.22 20.53
CA ASP A 54 -1.34 -2.05 21.25
C ASP A 54 -1.02 -0.91 20.27
N GLY A 55 -1.60 0.26 20.50
CA GLY A 55 -1.36 1.45 19.69
C GLY A 55 -2.14 1.47 18.36
N ARG A 56 -1.65 2.29 17.43
CA ARG A 56 -2.27 2.50 16.11
C ARG A 56 -1.54 1.70 15.04
N GLN A 57 -2.27 1.21 14.06
CA GLN A 57 -1.76 0.47 12.92
C GLN A 57 -2.15 1.15 11.63
N LEU A 58 -1.31 0.99 10.60
CA LEU A 58 -1.67 1.23 9.21
C LEU A 58 -2.38 -0.03 8.69
N HIS A 59 -3.61 0.11 8.20
CA HIS A 59 -4.42 -1.02 7.78
C HIS A 59 -5.38 -0.66 6.63
N THR A 60 -5.83 -1.65 5.90
CA THR A 60 -6.95 -1.57 4.95
C THR A 60 -8.29 -1.68 5.69
N GLU A 61 -9.38 -1.62 4.97
CA GLU A 61 -10.71 -1.99 5.50
C GLU A 61 -10.78 -3.49 5.83
N HIS A 62 -11.68 -3.87 6.74
CA HIS A 62 -11.87 -5.25 7.17
C HIS A 62 -13.38 -5.58 7.25
N PRO A 63 -13.90 -6.49 6.43
CA PRO A 63 -13.26 -7.06 5.24
C PRO A 63 -12.94 -5.95 4.23
N TYR A 64 -11.99 -6.19 3.35
CA TYR A 64 -11.75 -5.30 2.21
C TYR A 64 -12.80 -5.54 1.12
N GLU A 65 -13.02 -4.53 0.29
CA GLU A 65 -13.97 -4.66 -0.83
C GLU A 65 -13.28 -5.31 -2.04
N SER A 66 -13.99 -6.20 -2.73
CA SER A 66 -13.57 -6.67 -4.04
C SER A 66 -13.64 -5.56 -5.09
N GLY A 67 -12.93 -5.73 -6.20
CA GLY A 67 -12.93 -4.79 -7.30
C GLY A 67 -14.34 -4.44 -7.80
N VAL A 68 -15.20 -5.44 -7.95
CA VAL A 68 -16.61 -5.26 -8.38
C VAL A 68 -17.42 -4.50 -7.35
N SER A 69 -17.33 -4.86 -6.07
CA SER A 69 -18.07 -4.18 -4.99
C SER A 69 -17.67 -2.72 -4.86
N ALA A 70 -16.41 -2.40 -5.13
CA ALA A 70 -15.92 -1.02 -5.14
C ALA A 70 -16.28 -0.25 -6.42
N GLY A 71 -16.91 -0.90 -7.41
CA GLY A 71 -17.29 -0.29 -8.68
C GLY A 71 -16.17 -0.18 -9.72
N TYR A 72 -15.10 -0.96 -9.55
CA TYR A 72 -14.01 -1.08 -10.51
C TYR A 72 -14.22 -2.28 -11.43
N THR A 73 -13.95 -2.12 -12.72
CA THR A 73 -14.06 -3.18 -13.73
C THR A 73 -12.78 -3.98 -13.92
N ASP A 74 -11.65 -3.43 -13.43
CA ASP A 74 -10.31 -3.98 -13.65
C ASP A 74 -9.60 -4.29 -12.32
N GLY A 75 -10.36 -4.56 -11.27
CA GLY A 75 -9.84 -4.78 -9.94
C GLY A 75 -9.79 -3.51 -9.07
N TYR A 76 -9.45 -3.70 -7.83
CA TYR A 76 -9.40 -2.68 -6.79
C TYR A 76 -7.96 -2.47 -6.33
N SER A 77 -7.44 -1.27 -6.46
CA SER A 77 -6.05 -0.96 -6.10
C SER A 77 -6.00 0.23 -5.17
N VAL A 78 -5.56 0.01 -3.94
CA VAL A 78 -5.48 1.02 -2.88
C VAL A 78 -4.07 1.09 -2.31
N HIS A 79 -3.69 2.24 -1.75
CA HIS A 79 -2.33 2.37 -1.26
C HIS A 79 -2.17 3.37 -0.10
N ALA A 80 -1.12 3.16 0.66
CA ALA A 80 -0.59 4.12 1.62
C ALA A 80 0.82 4.52 1.18
N MET A 81 1.05 5.81 0.96
CA MET A 81 2.33 6.34 0.51
C MET A 81 2.94 7.23 1.58
N LEU A 82 4.21 7.00 1.89
CA LEU A 82 4.98 7.90 2.74
C LEU A 82 5.29 9.19 1.96
N ASN A 83 4.83 10.33 2.48
CA ASN A 83 5.06 11.65 1.87
C ASN A 83 6.48 12.17 2.11
N ILE A 84 7.22 11.57 3.04
CA ILE A 84 8.63 11.87 3.29
C ILE A 84 9.47 11.04 2.32
N PRO A 85 10.16 11.65 1.33
CA PRO A 85 11.05 10.90 0.45
C PRO A 85 12.24 10.34 1.25
N ILE A 86 12.71 9.15 0.87
CA ILE A 86 13.85 8.49 1.51
C ILE A 86 15.06 8.56 0.60
N ILE A 87 16.18 9.02 1.16
CA ILE A 87 17.48 8.99 0.49
C ILE A 87 18.11 7.62 0.72
N VAL A 88 18.35 6.87 -0.35
CA VAL A 88 18.99 5.54 -0.29
C VAL A 88 20.45 5.72 0.12
N THR A 89 20.86 5.11 1.23
CA THR A 89 22.23 5.19 1.75
C THR A 89 23.06 3.98 1.34
N ASP A 90 24.37 4.03 1.53
CA ASP A 90 25.28 2.91 1.20
C ASP A 90 25.14 1.71 2.15
N PHE A 91 24.79 1.95 3.39
CA PHE A 91 24.65 0.91 4.42
C PHE A 91 23.28 0.24 4.38
N THR A 92 23.19 -0.97 3.83
CA THR A 92 22.01 -1.86 3.86
C THR A 92 20.65 -1.11 3.87
N PRO A 93 20.38 -0.25 2.87
CA PRO A 93 19.16 0.53 2.84
C PRO A 93 17.96 -0.41 2.74
N SER A 94 17.16 -0.45 3.78
CA SER A 94 16.01 -1.37 3.87
C SER A 94 14.83 -0.72 4.55
N ILE A 95 13.64 -1.17 4.17
CA ILE A 95 12.42 -0.95 4.92
C ILE A 95 12.18 -2.17 5.82
N ARG A 96 11.79 -1.93 7.08
CA ARG A 96 11.39 -2.96 8.04
C ARG A 96 10.05 -2.62 8.64
N PHE A 97 9.20 -3.61 8.76
CA PHE A 97 7.88 -3.46 9.37
C PHE A 97 7.35 -4.82 9.82
N ASN A 98 6.39 -4.77 10.73
CA ASN A 98 5.60 -5.93 11.10
C ASN A 98 4.29 -5.88 10.33
N GLU A 99 3.84 -7.02 9.85
CA GLU A 99 2.65 -7.10 9.00
C GLU A 99 1.80 -8.32 9.27
N ILE A 100 0.55 -8.24 8.83
CA ILE A 100 -0.39 -9.34 8.69
C ILE A 100 -1.04 -9.18 7.33
N VAL A 101 -1.04 -10.24 6.53
CA VAL A 101 -1.66 -10.28 5.21
C VAL A 101 -2.67 -11.40 5.15
N ILE A 102 -3.96 -11.03 5.15
CA ILE A 102 -5.09 -11.94 5.05
C ILE A 102 -5.92 -11.47 3.86
N VAL A 103 -5.42 -11.74 2.66
CA VAL A 103 -6.10 -11.49 1.39
C VAL A 103 -6.30 -12.81 0.66
N GLU A 104 -7.20 -12.83 -0.33
CA GLU A 104 -7.44 -14.02 -1.13
C GLU A 104 -6.14 -14.52 -1.77
N PRO A 105 -5.78 -15.78 -1.58
CA PRO A 105 -4.59 -16.33 -2.21
C PRO A 105 -4.87 -16.70 -3.65
N GLY A 106 -3.83 -16.67 -4.47
CA GLY A 106 -3.87 -17.21 -5.83
C GLY A 106 -4.18 -18.71 -5.86
N GLU A 107 -4.49 -19.23 -7.05
CA GLU A 107 -4.71 -20.66 -7.27
C GLU A 107 -3.45 -21.48 -6.90
N PRO A 108 -3.59 -22.71 -6.45
CA PRO A 108 -2.48 -23.55 -6.06
C PRO A 108 -1.42 -23.68 -7.17
N GLY A 109 -0.21 -23.22 -6.89
CA GLY A 109 0.91 -23.22 -7.82
C GLY A 109 1.04 -21.95 -8.68
N SER A 110 0.14 -20.97 -8.54
CA SER A 110 0.31 -19.65 -9.15
C SER A 110 1.40 -18.85 -8.46
N SER A 111 1.95 -17.88 -9.16
CA SER A 111 2.96 -16.95 -8.69
C SER A 111 2.56 -15.53 -9.06
N PHE A 112 3.11 -14.55 -8.35
CA PHE A 112 2.86 -13.15 -8.64
C PHE A 112 3.10 -12.83 -10.12
N GLY A 113 2.07 -12.22 -10.75
CA GLY A 113 2.06 -11.93 -12.19
C GLY A 113 1.36 -12.96 -13.07
N ASP A 114 0.98 -14.11 -12.53
CA ASP A 114 0.13 -15.07 -13.24
C ASP A 114 -1.32 -14.59 -13.25
N PHE A 115 -2.08 -14.99 -14.26
CA PHE A 115 -3.49 -14.60 -14.44
C PHE A 115 -4.39 -15.06 -13.27
N ASN A 116 -4.05 -16.14 -12.62
CA ASN A 116 -4.77 -16.74 -11.51
C ASN A 116 -4.13 -16.43 -10.13
N TYR A 117 -3.40 -15.34 -10.02
CA TYR A 117 -2.91 -14.76 -8.78
C TYR A 117 -3.81 -13.57 -8.41
N TRP A 118 -4.79 -13.82 -7.56
CA TRP A 118 -5.95 -12.95 -7.36
C TRP A 118 -5.63 -11.67 -6.61
N ASP A 119 -5.55 -11.75 -5.30
CA ASP A 119 -5.29 -10.60 -4.44
C ASP A 119 -3.85 -10.58 -3.95
N TYR A 120 -3.30 -9.40 -3.72
CA TYR A 120 -1.96 -9.32 -3.19
C TYR A 120 -1.68 -7.98 -2.52
N VAL A 121 -0.69 -7.99 -1.64
CA VAL A 121 -0.02 -6.79 -1.15
C VAL A 121 1.37 -6.70 -1.77
N ILE A 122 1.85 -5.47 -1.97
CA ILE A 122 3.15 -5.21 -2.58
C ILE A 122 3.75 -3.93 -2.01
N VAL A 123 5.06 -3.91 -1.83
CA VAL A 123 5.81 -2.73 -1.43
C VAL A 123 6.59 -2.20 -2.63
N GLU A 124 6.35 -0.95 -2.96
CA GLU A 124 6.88 -0.32 -4.15
C GLU A 124 7.62 0.97 -3.81
N ALA A 125 8.59 1.32 -4.63
CA ALA A 125 9.25 2.61 -4.54
C ALA A 125 9.39 3.28 -5.91
N SER A 126 9.49 4.61 -5.91
CA SER A 126 9.57 5.42 -7.12
C SER A 126 10.44 6.66 -6.91
N LYS A 127 11.24 7.03 -7.92
CA LYS A 127 12.03 8.28 -7.92
C LYS A 127 11.21 9.50 -8.32
N ASP A 128 10.17 9.31 -9.11
CA ASP A 128 9.36 10.39 -9.71
C ASP A 128 7.89 10.40 -9.23
N GLY A 129 7.47 9.38 -8.48
CA GLY A 129 6.09 9.21 -8.02
C GLY A 129 5.11 8.76 -9.11
N GLN A 130 5.61 8.41 -10.30
CA GLN A 130 4.82 7.93 -11.44
C GLN A 130 5.23 6.51 -11.85
N ASN A 131 6.53 6.27 -11.96
CA ASN A 131 7.09 4.98 -12.33
C ASN A 131 7.45 4.20 -11.05
N TRP A 132 6.57 3.31 -10.65
CA TRP A 132 6.71 2.50 -9.45
C TRP A 132 7.39 1.17 -9.76
N LYS A 133 8.34 0.80 -8.93
CA LYS A 133 9.05 -0.48 -8.99
C LYS A 133 8.70 -1.29 -7.75
N ALA A 134 8.28 -2.52 -7.95
CA ALA A 134 8.16 -3.50 -6.89
C ALA A 134 9.54 -3.73 -6.25
N LEU A 135 9.63 -3.63 -4.93
CA LEU A 135 10.84 -3.93 -4.18
C LEU A 135 11.02 -5.43 -3.96
N ILE A 136 9.90 -6.14 -3.91
CA ILE A 136 9.77 -7.61 -3.94
C ILE A 136 8.50 -7.93 -4.72
N ASP A 137 8.35 -9.17 -5.16
CA ASP A 137 7.11 -9.65 -5.75
C ASP A 137 5.93 -9.47 -4.79
N GLY A 138 4.74 -9.26 -5.34
CA GLY A 138 3.50 -9.22 -4.57
C GLY A 138 3.26 -10.57 -3.88
N TYR A 139 2.63 -10.54 -2.72
CA TYR A 139 2.34 -11.73 -1.91
C TYR A 139 0.97 -11.62 -1.26
N ASP A 140 0.41 -12.79 -0.96
CA ASP A 140 -0.93 -13.00 -0.41
C ASP A 140 -0.87 -13.80 0.91
N SER A 141 -2.01 -14.34 1.34
CA SER A 141 -2.07 -15.15 2.56
C SER A 141 -1.29 -16.46 2.50
N ASP A 142 -0.88 -16.94 1.32
CA ASP A 142 -0.03 -18.13 1.19
C ASP A 142 1.44 -17.87 1.60
N ALA A 143 1.83 -16.62 1.79
CA ALA A 143 3.17 -16.28 2.26
C ALA A 143 3.45 -16.76 3.71
N ASP A 144 2.40 -17.05 4.51
CA ASP A 144 2.53 -17.61 5.87
C ASP A 144 1.39 -18.59 6.17
N PRO A 145 1.68 -19.82 6.65
CA PRO A 145 0.64 -20.81 6.95
C PRO A 145 -0.43 -20.34 7.95
N ALA A 146 -0.07 -19.48 8.91
CA ALA A 146 -1.02 -18.95 9.87
C ALA A 146 -1.95 -17.90 9.23
N TRP A 147 -1.45 -17.10 8.29
CA TRP A 147 -2.27 -16.19 7.50
C TRP A 147 -3.26 -16.95 6.61
N ARG A 148 -2.77 -18.00 5.93
CA ARG A 148 -3.63 -18.88 5.12
C ARG A 148 -4.72 -19.55 5.96
N SER A 149 -4.38 -20.01 7.17
CA SER A 149 -5.36 -20.58 8.10
C SER A 149 -6.39 -19.55 8.55
N ALA A 150 -5.96 -18.31 8.84
CA ALA A 150 -6.85 -17.22 9.22
C ALA A 150 -7.81 -16.87 8.07
N TYR A 151 -7.30 -16.75 6.84
CA TYR A 151 -8.13 -16.54 5.64
C TYR A 151 -9.19 -17.62 5.49
N ASN A 152 -8.79 -18.90 5.49
CA ASN A 152 -9.71 -20.02 5.34
C ASN A 152 -10.78 -20.12 6.44
N SER A 153 -10.51 -19.52 7.59
CA SER A 153 -11.40 -19.54 8.77
C SER A 153 -12.20 -18.26 8.94
N ASN A 154 -12.08 -17.27 8.02
CA ASN A 154 -12.68 -15.95 8.11
C ASN A 154 -12.36 -15.25 9.45
N VAL A 155 -11.11 -15.34 9.90
CA VAL A 155 -10.65 -14.75 11.15
C VAL A 155 -9.90 -13.44 10.87
N PHE A 156 -10.22 -12.41 11.64
CA PHE A 156 -9.49 -11.14 11.56
C PHE A 156 -8.06 -11.26 12.08
N GLY A 157 -7.22 -10.33 11.65
CA GLY A 157 -5.84 -10.22 12.12
C GLY A 157 -5.78 -10.06 13.65
N SER A 158 -4.81 -10.74 14.27
CA SER A 158 -4.52 -10.67 15.70
C SER A 158 -3.01 -10.59 15.93
N PRO A 159 -2.52 -10.11 17.08
CA PRO A 159 -1.09 -9.87 17.31
C PRO A 159 -0.17 -11.09 17.10
N ASP A 160 -0.67 -12.30 17.31
CA ASP A 160 0.06 -13.56 17.11
C ASP A 160 0.32 -13.89 15.64
N LEU A 161 -0.42 -13.22 14.73
CA LEU A 161 -0.23 -13.33 13.28
C LEU A 161 0.83 -12.36 12.74
N LEU A 162 1.37 -11.43 13.56
CA LEU A 162 2.40 -10.50 13.12
C LEU A 162 3.66 -11.22 12.65
N ARG A 163 4.20 -10.79 11.52
CA ARG A 163 5.49 -11.25 10.97
C ARG A 163 6.39 -10.07 10.66
N ASP A 164 7.67 -10.24 10.96
CA ASP A 164 8.71 -9.27 10.59
C ASP A 164 9.02 -9.39 9.10
N ARG A 165 9.05 -8.25 8.41
CA ARG A 165 9.53 -8.15 7.04
C ARG A 165 10.65 -7.14 6.92
N GLN A 166 11.66 -7.52 6.13
CA GLN A 166 12.73 -6.63 5.72
C GLN A 166 12.92 -6.71 4.22
N ILE A 167 12.90 -5.55 3.54
CA ILE A 167 13.04 -5.43 2.10
C ILE A 167 14.20 -4.48 1.80
N ASN A 168 15.12 -4.90 0.91
CA ASN A 168 16.30 -4.12 0.55
C ASN A 168 16.01 -3.26 -0.69
N PHE A 169 16.46 -2.00 -0.69
CA PHE A 169 16.36 -1.09 -1.84
C PHE A 169 17.42 -1.33 -2.91
N LYS A 170 18.60 -1.86 -2.56
CA LYS A 170 19.76 -1.99 -3.46
C LYS A 170 19.52 -2.72 -4.78
N PRO A 171 18.67 -3.76 -4.87
CA PRO A 171 18.39 -4.38 -6.18
C PRO A 171 17.77 -3.41 -7.20
N HIS A 172 17.17 -2.32 -6.76
CA HIS A 172 16.35 -1.42 -7.58
C HIS A 172 16.85 0.02 -7.62
N PHE A 173 17.61 0.46 -6.60
CA PHE A 173 18.03 1.85 -6.42
C PHE A 173 19.49 1.92 -5.97
N ASN A 174 20.16 3.00 -6.39
CA ASN A 174 21.55 3.28 -6.05
C ASN A 174 21.64 4.20 -4.83
N GLU A 175 22.81 4.23 -4.20
CA GLU A 175 23.14 5.23 -3.21
C GLU A 175 22.92 6.65 -3.75
N GLY A 176 22.34 7.52 -2.91
CA GLY A 176 21.99 8.89 -3.26
C GLY A 176 20.65 9.04 -4.00
N ASP A 177 20.04 7.97 -4.47
CA ASP A 177 18.69 8.06 -5.03
C ASP A 177 17.70 8.50 -3.95
N THR A 178 16.81 9.40 -4.33
CA THR A 178 15.69 9.84 -3.48
C THR A 178 14.43 9.15 -3.98
N VAL A 179 13.77 8.39 -3.11
CA VAL A 179 12.60 7.58 -3.47
C VAL A 179 11.41 7.86 -2.56
N LYS A 180 10.23 7.78 -3.13
CA LYS A 180 8.96 7.62 -2.40
C LYS A 180 8.67 6.15 -2.22
N VAL A 181 8.05 5.79 -1.10
CA VAL A 181 7.69 4.41 -0.77
C VAL A 181 6.18 4.32 -0.60
N ARG A 182 5.57 3.26 -1.10
CA ARG A 182 4.17 2.95 -0.84
C ARG A 182 3.94 1.47 -0.54
N PHE A 183 2.94 1.22 0.26
CA PHE A 183 2.30 -0.07 0.45
C PHE A 183 1.05 -0.07 -0.41
N ARG A 184 0.87 -1.07 -1.23
CA ARG A 184 -0.31 -1.19 -2.09
C ARG A 184 -0.95 -2.56 -1.88
N MET A 185 -2.26 -2.58 -1.84
CA MET A 185 -3.07 -3.78 -1.91
C MET A 185 -3.86 -3.74 -3.22
N PHE A 186 -3.93 -4.87 -3.87
CA PHE A 186 -4.75 -5.13 -5.04
C PHE A 186 -5.73 -6.26 -4.70
N SER A 187 -6.97 -6.12 -5.15
CA SER A 187 -7.97 -7.16 -5.16
C SER A 187 -8.57 -7.22 -6.56
N ASP A 188 -8.77 -8.41 -7.06
CA ASP A 188 -9.44 -8.61 -8.34
C ASP A 188 -10.95 -8.31 -8.27
N ASP A 189 -11.72 -8.64 -9.30
CA ASP A 189 -13.13 -8.31 -9.40
C ASP A 189 -14.08 -9.40 -8.91
N LEU A 190 -13.57 -10.52 -8.35
CA LEU A 190 -14.35 -11.73 -8.10
C LEU A 190 -14.39 -12.24 -6.65
N THR A 191 -13.89 -11.53 -5.67
CA THR A 191 -13.94 -11.99 -4.26
C THR A 191 -15.34 -12.07 -3.69
#